data_c9e66fb52c1714ecc0d9a8a9b6da9504
#
_entry.id   c9e66fb52c1714ecc0d9a8a9b6da9504
#
_cell.length_a   1.000
_cell.length_b   1.000
_cell.length_c   1.000
_cell.angle_alpha   90.00
_cell.angle_beta   90.00
_cell.angle_gamma   90.00
#
_symmetry.space_group_name_H-M   'P 1'
#
loop_
_entity.id
_entity.type
_entity.pdbx_description
1 polymer ?
#
loop_
_entity_poly.entity_id
_entity_poly.type
_entity_poly.pdbx_seq_one_letter_code
_entity_poly.pdbx_strand_id
1 'polypeptide(L)'
;MSSRPIAAVLLRDEARAQALARLLDSEGIETKVTSSTDQFYDLLNRERVDLVLVEHRLRGFLTGLEILERLYNDLLRPPALLVADLSPGEDRRAKRLGIDAVIESHASLENLVRKVVSAVTQARNNHVPIPLAARQLVQNADCIRPLPQLLLRMCTYLNEESASLESLARDISVDSKATAELLKLANSSLLGRAYRTTDVQSAVKYLGVRKTASLIISAGMMAAQSGLMAKLPESIRTWYNSRSVLIASTASAFASSPENISPETAYILGLLQDVGCLLLAYAYPDRYAQHLQRVRQVGHLRLECVEQNDFGFTHADVSAALLMKWELPASLATLVLDHHHPERVAGSSMLHQGFIRAMLIGEAAANLAENRSTHRYLTLHQHFLAYDREQLPQCHEALKDGITRTLESSRIFKVPVPDERILMQLVAKTQSFGSSPLKGVALADWARRQTSESVANEKDDAELEPAAEAPEPPRVLIVEDDPVIAQVLSVQLARCGVQAERAANVAKARAIAPACAAVICDVHLGTESGIELVHALRGDGFTGAIIMISGDRTRGTVVECIQAGIDDYLAKPFSISSLHAKLRKHLVELRAGDVAEPAFDEILIGGAELPV
;
A
#
# COMPACT_ATOMS: atom_id res chain seq x y z
N MET A 1 -3.01 15.10 -7.30
CA MET A 1 -2.50 15.06 -8.69
C MET A 1 -2.60 13.63 -9.16
N SER A 2 -3.28 13.33 -10.28
CA SER A 2 -3.24 11.99 -10.90
C SER A 2 -1.77 11.62 -11.10
N SER A 3 -1.35 10.41 -10.72
CA SER A 3 0.01 9.95 -10.97
C SER A 3 0.34 10.15 -12.45
N ARG A 4 1.45 10.80 -12.73
CA ARG A 4 1.92 10.97 -14.11
C ARG A 4 2.14 9.59 -14.70
N PRO A 5 1.72 9.33 -15.95
CA PRO A 5 2.05 8.06 -16.61
C PRO A 5 3.57 7.93 -16.75
N ILE A 6 4.08 6.71 -16.57
CA ILE A 6 5.50 6.41 -16.65
C ILE A 6 5.82 5.75 -17.99
N ALA A 7 6.74 6.35 -18.76
CA ALA A 7 7.28 5.77 -19.98
C ALA A 7 8.72 5.27 -19.75
N ALA A 8 8.95 3.97 -19.97
CA ALA A 8 10.30 3.40 -19.98
C ALA A 8 10.93 3.53 -21.36
N VAL A 9 12.09 4.16 -21.45
CA VAL A 9 12.77 4.49 -22.72
C VAL A 9 14.15 3.85 -22.78
N LEU A 10 14.37 3.07 -23.83
CA LEU A 10 15.66 2.45 -24.16
C LEU A 10 16.06 2.81 -25.60
N LEU A 11 16.85 3.84 -25.76
CA LEU A 11 17.39 4.29 -27.05
C LEU A 11 18.91 4.13 -27.06
N ARG A 12 19.46 3.93 -28.28
CA ARG A 12 20.91 3.80 -28.49
C ARG A 12 21.65 5.10 -28.18
N ASP A 13 21.06 6.23 -28.49
CA ASP A 13 21.61 7.57 -28.26
C ASP A 13 21.02 8.12 -26.95
N GLU A 14 21.85 8.19 -25.93
CA GLU A 14 21.48 8.68 -24.61
C GLU A 14 21.09 10.17 -24.62
N ALA A 15 21.78 10.99 -25.42
CA ALA A 15 21.45 12.41 -25.54
C ALA A 15 20.04 12.61 -26.15
N ARG A 16 19.70 11.80 -27.16
CA ARG A 16 18.35 11.76 -27.75
C ARG A 16 17.30 11.29 -26.76
N ALA A 17 17.62 10.27 -25.95
CA ALA A 17 16.73 9.76 -24.92
C ALA A 17 16.46 10.82 -23.83
N GLN A 18 17.48 11.51 -23.36
CA GLN A 18 17.35 12.60 -22.39
C GLN A 18 16.58 13.81 -22.95
N ALA A 19 16.81 14.17 -24.22
CA ALA A 19 16.05 15.23 -24.86
C ALA A 19 14.57 14.88 -25.00
N LEU A 20 14.26 13.62 -25.36
CA LEU A 20 12.89 13.11 -25.42
C LEU A 20 12.24 13.13 -24.03
N ALA A 21 12.95 12.72 -22.99
CA ALA A 21 12.45 12.70 -21.61
C ALA A 21 12.01 14.11 -21.15
N ARG A 22 12.79 15.14 -21.42
CA ARG A 22 12.43 16.53 -21.09
C ARG A 22 11.16 17.01 -21.78
N LEU A 23 10.98 16.63 -23.05
CA LEU A 23 9.78 16.99 -23.80
C LEU A 23 8.55 16.23 -23.30
N LEU A 24 8.68 14.95 -22.97
CA LEU A 24 7.59 14.14 -22.41
C LEU A 24 7.20 14.61 -21.00
N ASP A 25 8.17 15.06 -20.20
CA ASP A 25 7.89 15.61 -18.87
C ASP A 25 7.05 16.90 -18.97
N SER A 26 7.29 17.76 -19.99
CA SER A 26 6.44 18.94 -20.26
C SER A 26 5.00 18.56 -20.68
N GLU A 27 4.81 17.35 -21.27
CA GLU A 27 3.50 16.79 -21.58
C GLU A 27 2.87 16.00 -20.42
N GLY A 28 3.49 16.03 -19.23
CA GLY A 28 2.99 15.38 -18.03
C GLY A 28 3.26 13.87 -17.98
N ILE A 29 4.20 13.34 -18.77
CA ILE A 29 4.63 11.93 -18.77
C ILE A 29 5.99 11.82 -18.10
N GLU A 30 6.07 11.13 -16.97
CA GLU A 30 7.33 10.82 -16.33
C GLU A 30 8.14 9.83 -17.19
N THR A 31 9.39 10.14 -17.50
CA THR A 31 10.19 9.32 -18.40
C THR A 31 11.40 8.72 -17.70
N LYS A 32 11.45 7.41 -17.62
CA LYS A 32 12.60 6.66 -17.09
C LYS A 32 13.50 6.21 -18.24
N VAL A 33 14.63 6.88 -18.38
CA VAL A 33 15.62 6.54 -19.41
C VAL A 33 16.58 5.49 -18.85
N THR A 34 16.80 4.42 -19.62
CA THR A 34 17.75 3.36 -19.30
C THR A 34 18.83 3.26 -20.38
N SER A 35 20.06 2.97 -19.99
CA SER A 35 21.23 2.89 -20.90
C SER A 35 21.60 1.46 -21.28
N SER A 36 21.02 0.46 -20.60
CA SER A 36 21.25 -0.97 -20.86
C SER A 36 19.97 -1.78 -20.78
N THR A 37 19.99 -2.95 -21.41
CA THR A 37 18.89 -3.92 -21.37
C THR A 37 18.62 -4.40 -19.94
N ASP A 38 19.66 -4.59 -19.13
CA ASP A 38 19.51 -5.07 -17.76
C ASP A 38 18.80 -4.02 -16.89
N GLN A 39 19.22 -2.75 -16.98
CA GLN A 39 18.53 -1.65 -16.31
C GLN A 39 17.06 -1.52 -16.76
N PHE A 40 16.80 -1.74 -18.04
CA PHE A 40 15.45 -1.70 -18.58
C PHE A 40 14.55 -2.81 -18.00
N TYR A 41 15.07 -4.04 -17.90
CA TYR A 41 14.34 -5.13 -17.25
C TYR A 41 14.17 -4.92 -15.73
N ASP A 42 15.20 -4.42 -15.06
CA ASP A 42 15.13 -4.07 -13.63
C ASP A 42 14.05 -3.01 -13.37
N LEU A 43 13.98 -1.98 -14.22
CA LEU A 43 12.94 -0.97 -14.15
C LEU A 43 11.54 -1.59 -14.31
N LEU A 44 11.34 -2.40 -15.35
CA LEU A 44 10.04 -3.05 -15.62
C LEU A 44 9.63 -4.03 -14.51
N ASN A 45 10.60 -4.63 -13.81
CA ASN A 45 10.34 -5.55 -12.71
C ASN A 45 9.85 -4.84 -11.46
N ARG A 46 10.29 -3.59 -11.22
CA ARG A 46 10.07 -2.85 -9.96
C ARG A 46 9.07 -1.71 -10.09
N GLU A 47 8.90 -1.18 -11.30
CA GLU A 47 8.09 0.02 -11.55
C GLU A 47 6.83 -0.30 -12.36
N ARG A 48 5.78 0.46 -12.10
CA ARG A 48 4.53 0.42 -12.87
C ARG A 48 4.68 1.27 -14.12
N VAL A 49 4.98 0.64 -15.24
CA VAL A 49 5.24 1.32 -16.53
C VAL A 49 3.99 1.31 -17.40
N ASP A 50 3.56 2.48 -17.86
CA ASP A 50 2.38 2.66 -18.71
C ASP A 50 2.69 2.47 -20.19
N LEU A 51 3.97 2.62 -20.60
CA LEU A 51 4.40 2.47 -21.98
C LEU A 51 5.90 2.15 -22.05
N VAL A 52 6.28 1.33 -23.01
CA VAL A 52 7.69 1.10 -23.37
C VAL A 52 8.02 1.66 -24.75
N LEU A 53 9.15 2.36 -24.85
CA LEU A 53 9.73 2.83 -26.11
C LEU A 53 11.13 2.23 -26.25
N VAL A 54 11.32 1.38 -27.25
CA VAL A 54 12.59 0.66 -27.46
C VAL A 54 13.11 0.90 -28.87
N GLU A 55 14.40 1.19 -29.01
CA GLU A 55 15.06 1.26 -30.33
C GLU A 55 15.51 -0.14 -30.77
N HIS A 56 15.34 -0.46 -32.05
CA HIS A 56 15.66 -1.78 -32.59
C HIS A 56 17.17 -2.07 -32.58
N ARG A 57 18.00 -1.09 -33.00
CA ARG A 57 19.46 -1.22 -33.05
C ARG A 57 20.10 -0.62 -31.81
N LEU A 58 20.23 -1.41 -30.77
CA LEU A 58 20.84 -1.03 -29.49
C LEU A 58 22.35 -1.28 -29.47
N ARG A 59 23.02 -0.77 -28.41
CA ARG A 59 24.38 -1.15 -28.06
C ARG A 59 24.34 -2.43 -27.24
N GLY A 60 24.45 -3.60 -27.88
CA GLY A 60 24.41 -4.88 -27.17
C GLY A 60 24.10 -6.06 -28.09
N PHE A 61 23.91 -7.24 -27.49
CA PHE A 61 23.66 -8.48 -28.22
C PHE A 61 22.20 -8.67 -28.63
N LEU A 62 21.26 -7.96 -27.99
CA LEU A 62 19.82 -8.07 -28.27
C LEU A 62 19.36 -6.88 -29.10
N THR A 63 18.51 -7.17 -30.07
CA THR A 63 17.75 -6.16 -30.81
C THR A 63 16.51 -5.73 -29.99
N GLY A 64 16.00 -4.52 -30.22
CA GLY A 64 14.75 -4.06 -29.59
C GLY A 64 13.58 -4.99 -29.85
N LEU A 65 13.54 -5.63 -31.04
CA LEU A 65 12.51 -6.61 -31.36
C LEU A 65 12.60 -7.87 -30.47
N GLU A 66 13.81 -8.36 -30.20
CA GLU A 66 14.03 -9.50 -29.29
C GLU A 66 13.74 -9.16 -27.85
N ILE A 67 14.02 -7.92 -27.41
CA ILE A 67 13.63 -7.43 -26.08
C ILE A 67 12.11 -7.43 -25.95
N LEU A 68 11.41 -6.85 -26.94
CA LEU A 68 9.96 -6.83 -26.95
C LEU A 68 9.37 -8.23 -27.04
N GLU A 69 9.95 -9.15 -27.81
CA GLU A 69 9.49 -10.54 -27.89
C GLU A 69 9.56 -11.27 -26.53
N ARG A 70 10.61 -11.02 -25.75
CA ARG A 70 10.72 -11.57 -24.38
C ARG A 70 9.66 -10.99 -23.43
N LEU A 71 9.29 -9.73 -23.61
CA LEU A 71 8.20 -9.10 -22.86
C LEU A 71 6.82 -9.59 -23.34
N TYR A 72 6.71 -10.06 -24.57
CA TYR A 72 5.46 -10.31 -25.29
C TYR A 72 4.84 -11.69 -25.11
N ASN A 73 5.50 -12.58 -24.42
CA ASN A 73 4.84 -13.79 -23.91
C ASN A 73 3.86 -13.49 -22.76
N ASP A 74 3.69 -12.21 -22.45
CA ASP A 74 2.86 -11.70 -21.35
C ASP A 74 1.61 -10.98 -21.91
N LEU A 75 0.43 -11.50 -21.60
CA LEU A 75 -0.88 -10.93 -21.99
C LEU A 75 -1.12 -9.53 -21.41
N LEU A 76 -0.41 -9.14 -20.35
CA LEU A 76 -0.62 -7.91 -19.59
C LEU A 76 0.47 -6.85 -19.83
N ARG A 77 1.15 -6.94 -20.94
CA ARG A 77 2.26 -6.05 -21.32
C ARG A 77 1.86 -4.58 -21.43
N PRO A 78 2.75 -3.64 -21.08
CA PRO A 78 2.52 -2.24 -21.45
C PRO A 78 2.55 -2.07 -22.97
N PRO A 79 1.79 -1.12 -23.52
CA PRO A 79 1.91 -0.73 -24.92
C PRO A 79 3.37 -0.49 -25.30
N ALA A 80 3.75 -0.93 -26.48
CA ALA A 80 5.13 -0.84 -26.92
C ALA A 80 5.26 -0.10 -28.25
N LEU A 81 6.17 0.85 -28.26
CA LEU A 81 6.62 1.55 -29.44
C LEU A 81 8.02 1.08 -29.81
N LEU A 82 8.24 0.73 -31.08
CA LEU A 82 9.54 0.34 -31.58
C LEU A 82 10.08 1.41 -32.54
N VAL A 83 11.26 1.94 -32.25
CA VAL A 83 11.97 2.86 -33.16
C VAL A 83 12.88 2.03 -34.07
N ALA A 84 12.52 1.89 -35.33
CA ALA A 84 13.18 0.99 -36.27
C ALA A 84 12.92 1.31 -37.75
N ASP A 85 13.90 0.99 -38.57
CA ASP A 85 13.72 0.79 -40.03
C ASP A 85 13.78 -0.72 -40.27
N LEU A 86 12.59 -1.35 -40.33
CA LEU A 86 12.43 -2.80 -40.38
C LEU A 86 12.50 -3.35 -41.81
N SER A 87 13.15 -4.49 -41.96
CA SER A 87 13.02 -5.32 -43.17
C SER A 87 11.60 -5.93 -43.23
N PRO A 88 11.14 -6.38 -44.43
CA PRO A 88 9.81 -6.99 -44.58
C PRO A 88 9.57 -8.21 -43.69
N GLY A 89 10.64 -8.93 -43.29
CA GLY A 89 10.57 -10.07 -42.36
C GLY A 89 10.36 -9.62 -40.91
N GLU A 90 11.08 -8.59 -40.48
CA GLU A 90 10.99 -7.98 -39.15
C GLU A 90 9.64 -7.25 -38.99
N ASP A 91 9.13 -6.58 -40.00
CA ASP A 91 7.82 -5.94 -39.97
C ASP A 91 6.69 -6.98 -39.74
N ARG A 92 6.76 -8.13 -40.41
CA ARG A 92 5.82 -9.24 -40.16
C ARG A 92 5.95 -9.80 -38.73
N ARG A 93 7.18 -9.84 -38.19
CA ARG A 93 7.44 -10.27 -36.81
C ARG A 93 6.89 -9.24 -35.79
N ALA A 94 7.12 -7.95 -36.03
CA ALA A 94 6.58 -6.86 -35.22
C ALA A 94 5.04 -6.88 -35.15
N LYS A 95 4.39 -7.08 -36.31
CA LYS A 95 2.92 -7.22 -36.38
C LYS A 95 2.39 -8.45 -35.64
N ARG A 96 3.08 -9.60 -35.70
CA ARG A 96 2.71 -10.80 -34.95
C ARG A 96 2.86 -10.60 -33.45
N LEU A 97 3.86 -9.85 -33.02
CA LEU A 97 4.05 -9.47 -31.64
C LEU A 97 3.01 -8.42 -31.18
N GLY A 98 2.24 -7.82 -32.10
CA GLY A 98 1.25 -6.80 -31.77
C GLY A 98 1.90 -5.53 -31.21
N ILE A 99 3.05 -5.10 -31.75
CA ILE A 99 3.67 -3.82 -31.39
C ILE A 99 2.73 -2.69 -31.78
N ASP A 100 2.45 -1.78 -30.83
CA ASP A 100 1.40 -0.77 -31.00
C ASP A 100 1.74 0.25 -32.10
N ALA A 101 3.02 0.60 -32.26
CA ALA A 101 3.51 1.35 -33.41
C ALA A 101 5.00 1.12 -33.67
N VAL A 102 5.36 1.11 -34.94
CA VAL A 102 6.74 1.20 -35.41
C VAL A 102 6.99 2.64 -35.90
N ILE A 103 8.07 3.24 -35.43
CA ILE A 103 8.45 4.63 -35.72
C ILE A 103 9.81 4.58 -36.43
N GLU A 104 9.97 5.33 -37.51
CA GLU A 104 11.24 5.38 -38.28
C GLU A 104 12.42 5.84 -37.39
N SER A 105 13.59 5.24 -37.59
CA SER A 105 14.80 5.52 -36.76
C SER A 105 15.22 6.99 -36.79
N HIS A 106 14.95 7.68 -37.89
CA HIS A 106 15.29 9.10 -38.09
C HIS A 106 14.15 10.07 -37.75
N ALA A 107 13.05 9.58 -37.19
CA ALA A 107 11.94 10.42 -36.78
C ALA A 107 12.37 11.56 -35.84
N SER A 108 11.77 12.73 -36.02
CA SER A 108 12.03 13.89 -35.15
C SER A 108 11.58 13.61 -33.70
N LEU A 109 12.15 14.31 -32.73
CA LEU A 109 11.73 14.25 -31.31
C LEU A 109 10.26 14.60 -31.15
N GLU A 110 9.74 15.59 -31.89
CA GLU A 110 8.33 15.97 -31.89
C GLU A 110 7.41 14.83 -32.33
N ASN A 111 7.85 14.05 -33.35
CA ASN A 111 7.09 12.89 -33.81
C ASN A 111 7.09 11.78 -32.76
N LEU A 112 8.23 11.53 -32.10
CA LEU A 112 8.33 10.59 -30.98
C LEU A 112 7.39 11.00 -29.84
N VAL A 113 7.44 12.27 -29.41
CA VAL A 113 6.56 12.81 -28.37
C VAL A 113 5.09 12.59 -28.74
N ARG A 114 4.66 12.99 -29.94
CA ARG A 114 3.28 12.83 -30.38
C ARG A 114 2.82 11.37 -30.38
N LYS A 115 3.67 10.44 -30.81
CA LYS A 115 3.37 9.00 -30.82
C LYS A 115 3.29 8.44 -29.40
N VAL A 116 4.21 8.82 -28.51
CA VAL A 116 4.18 8.40 -27.10
C VAL A 116 2.93 8.94 -26.40
N VAL A 117 2.63 10.24 -26.53
CA VAL A 117 1.42 10.86 -25.93
C VAL A 117 0.15 10.18 -26.46
N SER A 118 0.04 9.94 -27.77
CA SER A 118 -1.11 9.22 -28.34
C SER A 118 -1.24 7.81 -27.79
N ALA A 119 -0.14 7.06 -27.72
CA ALA A 119 -0.15 5.67 -27.22
C ALA A 119 -0.51 5.61 -25.73
N VAL A 120 0.06 6.50 -24.90
CA VAL A 120 -0.28 6.61 -23.46
C VAL A 120 -1.76 6.95 -23.27
N THR A 121 -2.30 7.88 -24.07
CA THR A 121 -3.71 8.28 -23.98
C THR A 121 -4.64 7.13 -24.37
N GLN A 122 -4.31 6.38 -25.42
CA GLN A 122 -5.08 5.20 -25.84
C GLN A 122 -4.97 4.05 -24.83
N ALA A 123 -3.78 3.85 -24.25
CA ALA A 123 -3.52 2.79 -23.30
C ALA A 123 -4.29 2.97 -22.00
N ARG A 124 -4.48 4.20 -21.53
CA ARG A 124 -5.19 4.48 -20.27
C ARG A 124 -6.59 3.86 -20.16
N ASN A 125 -7.22 3.58 -21.29
CA ASN A 125 -8.55 2.97 -21.31
C ASN A 125 -8.52 1.43 -21.15
N ASN A 126 -7.39 0.76 -21.43
CA ASN A 126 -7.33 -0.70 -21.48
C ASN A 126 -6.09 -1.32 -20.81
N HIS A 127 -5.15 -0.52 -20.33
CA HIS A 127 -3.90 -0.99 -19.73
C HIS A 127 -3.85 -0.68 -18.22
N VAL A 128 -3.49 -1.70 -17.45
CA VAL A 128 -3.21 -1.57 -16.00
C VAL A 128 -1.71 -1.67 -15.82
N PRO A 129 -1.02 -0.62 -15.34
CA PRO A 129 0.44 -0.64 -15.18
C PRO A 129 0.82 -1.53 -13.99
N ILE A 130 1.38 -2.71 -14.26
CA ILE A 130 1.77 -3.70 -13.26
C ILE A 130 3.24 -4.08 -13.50
N PRO A 131 4.08 -4.18 -12.45
CA PRO A 131 5.46 -4.64 -12.57
C PRO A 131 5.56 -6.01 -13.23
N LEU A 132 6.56 -6.20 -14.10
CA LEU A 132 6.74 -7.45 -14.85
C LEU A 132 6.89 -8.67 -13.93
N ALA A 133 7.60 -8.51 -12.81
CA ALA A 133 7.79 -9.59 -11.83
C ALA A 133 6.47 -10.07 -11.20
N ALA A 134 5.56 -9.15 -10.86
CA ALA A 134 4.23 -9.50 -10.37
C ALA A 134 3.39 -10.24 -11.44
N ARG A 135 3.48 -9.80 -12.71
CA ARG A 135 2.81 -10.46 -13.84
C ARG A 135 3.35 -11.86 -14.08
N GLN A 136 4.67 -12.04 -14.07
CA GLN A 136 5.32 -13.35 -14.21
C GLN A 136 4.94 -14.31 -13.08
N LEU A 137 4.85 -13.82 -11.84
CA LEU A 137 4.38 -14.60 -10.71
C LEU A 137 2.97 -15.17 -10.98
N VAL A 138 2.06 -14.32 -11.45
CA VAL A 138 0.68 -14.73 -11.78
C VAL A 138 0.63 -15.68 -12.97
N GLN A 139 1.43 -15.45 -14.02
CA GLN A 139 1.47 -16.33 -15.20
C GLN A 139 1.97 -17.74 -14.87
N ASN A 140 3.03 -17.84 -14.05
CA ASN A 140 3.67 -19.09 -13.69
C ASN A 140 2.91 -19.87 -12.60
N ALA A 141 1.81 -19.33 -12.07
CA ALA A 141 1.04 -19.99 -11.04
C ALA A 141 0.00 -20.97 -11.64
N ASP A 142 0.35 -22.25 -11.71
CA ASP A 142 -0.53 -23.33 -12.20
C ASP A 142 -1.75 -23.58 -11.30
N CYS A 143 -1.72 -23.08 -10.07
CA CYS A 143 -2.82 -23.24 -9.12
C CYS A 143 -4.00 -22.29 -9.34
N ILE A 144 -3.84 -21.30 -10.24
CA ILE A 144 -4.87 -20.32 -10.56
C ILE A 144 -5.74 -20.85 -11.70
N ARG A 145 -7.01 -21.10 -11.37
CA ARG A 145 -8.00 -21.52 -12.38
C ARG A 145 -8.63 -20.31 -13.05
N PRO A 146 -8.97 -20.42 -14.36
CA PRO A 146 -9.79 -19.41 -15.03
C PRO A 146 -11.13 -19.25 -14.32
N LEU A 147 -11.67 -18.03 -14.34
CA LEU A 147 -13.02 -17.81 -13.84
C LEU A 147 -14.05 -18.43 -14.79
N PRO A 148 -15.16 -19.01 -14.25
CA PRO A 148 -16.29 -19.40 -15.08
C PRO A 148 -16.83 -18.19 -15.87
N GLN A 149 -17.20 -18.42 -17.14
CA GLN A 149 -17.79 -17.40 -18.02
C GLN A 149 -19.01 -16.70 -17.41
N LEU A 150 -19.76 -17.43 -16.58
CA LEU A 150 -20.89 -16.87 -15.86
C LEU A 150 -20.48 -15.69 -14.94
N LEU A 151 -19.32 -15.79 -14.26
CA LEU A 151 -18.87 -14.71 -13.37
C LEU A 151 -18.52 -13.44 -14.14
N LEU A 152 -17.93 -13.58 -15.32
CA LEU A 152 -17.63 -12.44 -16.20
C LEU A 152 -18.93 -11.75 -16.64
N ARG A 153 -19.96 -12.52 -16.99
CA ARG A 153 -21.29 -11.97 -17.28
C ARG A 153 -21.94 -11.31 -16.07
N MET A 154 -21.76 -11.87 -14.86
CA MET A 154 -22.28 -11.24 -13.65
C MET A 154 -21.67 -9.84 -13.43
N CYS A 155 -20.40 -9.63 -13.81
CA CYS A 155 -19.77 -8.30 -13.74
C CYS A 155 -20.44 -7.29 -14.69
N THR A 156 -20.96 -7.70 -15.86
CA THR A 156 -21.69 -6.78 -16.75
C THR A 156 -23.02 -6.35 -16.14
N TYR A 157 -23.73 -7.27 -15.45
CA TYR A 157 -24.99 -6.95 -14.76
C TYR A 157 -24.83 -5.94 -13.61
N LEU A 158 -23.66 -5.79 -13.04
CA LEU A 158 -23.39 -4.77 -12.03
C LEU A 158 -23.26 -3.37 -12.62
N ASN A 159 -22.81 -3.26 -13.87
CA ASN A 159 -22.51 -2.01 -14.53
C ASN A 159 -23.66 -1.52 -15.44
N GLU A 160 -24.60 -2.38 -15.78
CA GLU A 160 -25.72 -2.03 -16.65
C GLU A 160 -26.93 -1.55 -15.83
N GLU A 161 -27.38 -0.31 -16.07
CA GLU A 161 -28.57 0.26 -15.42
C GLU A 161 -29.88 -0.41 -15.85
N SER A 162 -29.91 -0.96 -17.06
CA SER A 162 -31.11 -1.59 -17.67
C SER A 162 -31.07 -3.12 -17.68
N ALA A 163 -30.26 -3.73 -16.82
CA ALA A 163 -30.12 -5.18 -16.78
C ALA A 163 -31.43 -5.90 -16.46
N SER A 164 -31.84 -6.85 -17.31
CA SER A 164 -33.12 -7.57 -17.18
C SER A 164 -33.04 -8.71 -16.17
N LEU A 165 -34.05 -8.80 -15.30
CA LEU A 165 -34.23 -9.91 -14.35
C LEU A 165 -34.33 -11.27 -15.06
N GLU A 166 -35.00 -11.32 -16.22
CA GLU A 166 -35.17 -12.53 -17.02
C GLU A 166 -33.86 -13.00 -17.64
N SER A 167 -33.02 -12.06 -18.13
CA SER A 167 -31.71 -12.38 -18.71
C SER A 167 -30.78 -12.94 -17.63
N LEU A 168 -30.72 -12.30 -16.47
CA LEU A 168 -29.93 -12.77 -15.34
C LEU A 168 -30.37 -14.16 -14.87
N ALA A 169 -31.68 -14.37 -14.70
CA ALA A 169 -32.23 -15.66 -14.27
C ALA A 169 -31.91 -16.77 -15.28
N ARG A 170 -31.97 -16.46 -16.59
CA ARG A 170 -31.61 -17.40 -17.66
C ARG A 170 -30.13 -17.77 -17.60
N ASP A 171 -29.24 -16.79 -17.50
CA ASP A 171 -27.80 -17.03 -17.43
C ASP A 171 -27.41 -17.88 -16.23
N ILE A 172 -28.02 -17.64 -15.06
CA ILE A 172 -27.76 -18.43 -13.84
C ILE A 172 -28.32 -19.86 -14.01
N SER A 173 -29.49 -20.02 -14.63
CA SER A 173 -30.16 -21.32 -14.77
C SER A 173 -29.38 -22.31 -15.66
N VAL A 174 -28.48 -21.83 -16.51
CA VAL A 174 -27.62 -22.69 -17.35
C VAL A 174 -26.50 -23.32 -16.51
N ASP A 175 -26.08 -22.69 -15.40
CA ASP A 175 -25.04 -23.19 -14.52
C ASP A 175 -25.64 -23.81 -13.25
N SER A 176 -25.55 -25.14 -13.15
CA SER A 176 -26.13 -25.89 -12.02
C SER A 176 -25.51 -25.53 -10.65
N LYS A 177 -24.22 -25.16 -10.63
CA LYS A 177 -23.54 -24.75 -9.38
C LYS A 177 -24.02 -23.37 -8.94
N ALA A 178 -24.07 -22.41 -9.86
CA ALA A 178 -24.59 -21.07 -9.59
C ALA A 178 -26.06 -21.12 -9.17
N THR A 179 -26.89 -21.94 -9.83
CA THR A 179 -28.28 -22.19 -9.42
C THR A 179 -28.35 -22.70 -7.99
N ALA A 180 -27.59 -23.75 -7.65
CA ALA A 180 -27.61 -24.31 -6.31
C ALA A 180 -27.13 -23.30 -5.25
N GLU A 181 -26.07 -22.55 -5.52
CA GLU A 181 -25.58 -21.52 -4.60
C GLU A 181 -26.58 -20.38 -4.44
N LEU A 182 -27.18 -19.88 -5.53
CA LEU A 182 -28.22 -18.85 -5.45
C LEU A 182 -29.42 -19.30 -4.59
N LEU A 183 -29.93 -20.51 -4.83
CA LEU A 183 -31.07 -21.04 -4.07
C LEU A 183 -30.70 -21.26 -2.59
N LYS A 184 -29.51 -21.73 -2.30
CA LYS A 184 -29.00 -21.87 -0.93
C LYS A 184 -28.91 -20.51 -0.23
N LEU A 185 -28.35 -19.48 -0.90
CA LEU A 185 -28.23 -18.12 -0.37
C LEU A 185 -29.61 -17.47 -0.21
N ALA A 186 -30.50 -17.57 -1.20
CA ALA A 186 -31.86 -17.02 -1.16
C ALA A 186 -32.71 -17.64 -0.06
N ASN A 187 -32.44 -18.89 0.32
CA ASN A 187 -33.14 -19.62 1.37
C ASN A 187 -32.44 -19.57 2.74
N SER A 188 -31.34 -18.82 2.86
CA SER A 188 -30.69 -18.63 4.16
C SER A 188 -31.62 -17.88 5.12
N SER A 189 -31.61 -18.27 6.39
CA SER A 189 -32.41 -17.62 7.46
C SER A 189 -32.09 -16.12 7.61
N LEU A 190 -30.97 -15.69 7.11
CA LEU A 190 -30.44 -14.32 7.19
C LEU A 190 -31.13 -13.34 6.23
N LEU A 191 -31.77 -13.86 5.16
CA LEU A 191 -32.53 -13.02 4.22
C LEU A 191 -34.02 -12.88 4.61
N GLY A 192 -34.41 -13.36 5.79
CA GLY A 192 -35.67 -13.03 6.45
C GLY A 192 -36.96 -13.54 5.77
N ARG A 193 -36.89 -14.61 4.96
CA ARG A 193 -38.01 -15.07 4.18
C ARG A 193 -38.87 -16.09 4.95
N ALA A 194 -40.18 -15.89 4.89
CA ALA A 194 -41.15 -16.83 5.46
C ALA A 194 -41.34 -18.11 4.61
N TYR A 195 -41.00 -18.09 3.32
CA TYR A 195 -41.18 -19.20 2.39
C TYR A 195 -39.87 -19.49 1.60
N ARG A 196 -39.58 -20.79 1.42
CA ARG A 196 -38.44 -21.24 0.61
C ARG A 196 -38.69 -21.03 -0.88
N THR A 197 -37.67 -20.51 -1.55
CA THR A 197 -37.65 -20.36 -3.01
C THR A 197 -37.04 -21.60 -3.64
N THR A 198 -37.71 -22.16 -4.64
CA THR A 198 -37.28 -23.38 -5.33
C THR A 198 -36.81 -23.14 -6.76
N ASP A 199 -36.95 -21.93 -7.26
CA ASP A 199 -36.58 -21.56 -8.63
C ASP A 199 -35.74 -20.27 -8.68
N VAL A 200 -34.90 -20.18 -9.72
CA VAL A 200 -33.96 -19.07 -9.94
C VAL A 200 -34.71 -17.75 -10.17
N GLN A 201 -35.81 -17.78 -10.93
CA GLN A 201 -36.55 -16.57 -11.29
C GLN A 201 -37.15 -15.88 -10.07
N SER A 202 -37.76 -16.66 -9.15
CA SER A 202 -38.27 -16.16 -7.88
C SER A 202 -37.13 -15.66 -6.96
N ALA A 203 -35.97 -16.31 -6.96
CA ALA A 203 -34.80 -15.87 -6.22
C ALA A 203 -34.29 -14.52 -6.73
N VAL A 204 -34.08 -14.39 -8.04
CA VAL A 204 -33.62 -13.15 -8.70
C VAL A 204 -34.63 -12.02 -8.52
N LYS A 205 -35.94 -12.29 -8.65
CA LYS A 205 -36.98 -11.29 -8.42
C LYS A 205 -37.00 -10.77 -6.97
N TYR A 206 -36.71 -11.63 -6.02
CA TYR A 206 -36.64 -11.25 -4.60
C TYR A 206 -35.39 -10.44 -4.27
N LEU A 207 -34.22 -10.87 -4.73
CA LEU A 207 -32.95 -10.26 -4.41
C LEU A 207 -32.65 -9.01 -5.26
N GLY A 208 -33.21 -8.94 -6.46
CA GLY A 208 -32.88 -7.95 -7.48
C GLY A 208 -31.61 -8.32 -8.26
N VAL A 209 -31.40 -7.65 -9.40
CA VAL A 209 -30.31 -7.96 -10.34
C VAL A 209 -28.94 -7.82 -9.67
N ARG A 210 -28.64 -6.63 -9.13
CA ARG A 210 -27.32 -6.30 -8.61
C ARG A 210 -26.92 -7.19 -7.43
N LYS A 211 -27.80 -7.38 -6.45
CA LYS A 211 -27.54 -8.22 -5.28
C LYS A 211 -27.35 -9.69 -5.67
N THR A 212 -28.14 -10.19 -6.64
CA THR A 212 -27.98 -11.56 -7.14
C THR A 212 -26.63 -11.73 -7.82
N ALA A 213 -26.26 -10.83 -8.75
CA ALA A 213 -24.97 -10.86 -9.42
C ALA A 213 -23.80 -10.81 -8.44
N SER A 214 -23.85 -9.91 -7.45
CA SER A 214 -22.82 -9.79 -6.40
C SER A 214 -22.67 -11.09 -5.59
N LEU A 215 -23.75 -11.73 -5.19
CA LEU A 215 -23.72 -12.99 -4.44
C LEU A 215 -23.10 -14.13 -5.27
N ILE A 216 -23.46 -14.24 -6.56
CA ILE A 216 -22.90 -15.26 -7.45
C ILE A 216 -21.40 -14.99 -7.71
N ILE A 217 -20.99 -13.74 -7.92
CA ILE A 217 -19.58 -13.38 -8.06
C ILE A 217 -18.82 -13.77 -6.79
N SER A 218 -19.33 -13.39 -5.62
CA SER A 218 -18.66 -13.68 -4.33
C SER A 218 -18.47 -15.18 -4.11
N ALA A 219 -19.52 -15.98 -4.29
CA ALA A 219 -19.44 -17.43 -4.18
C ALA A 219 -18.47 -18.04 -5.20
N GLY A 220 -18.51 -17.57 -6.43
CA GLY A 220 -17.63 -18.04 -7.50
C GLY A 220 -16.17 -17.66 -7.30
N MET A 221 -15.88 -16.46 -6.78
CA MET A 221 -14.53 -16.02 -6.42
C MET A 221 -13.96 -16.85 -5.28
N MET A 222 -14.73 -17.11 -4.22
CA MET A 222 -14.32 -17.99 -3.13
C MET A 222 -14.03 -19.42 -3.64
N ALA A 223 -14.85 -19.92 -4.57
CA ALA A 223 -14.62 -21.21 -5.22
C ALA A 223 -13.36 -21.22 -6.10
N ALA A 224 -13.08 -20.15 -6.85
CA ALA A 224 -11.89 -20.03 -7.68
C ALA A 224 -10.59 -20.02 -6.84
N GLN A 225 -10.63 -19.41 -5.66
CA GLN A 225 -9.50 -19.36 -4.73
C GLN A 225 -9.30 -20.69 -3.97
N SER A 226 -10.29 -21.58 -3.95
CA SER A 226 -10.27 -22.80 -3.11
C SER A 226 -9.07 -23.71 -3.38
N GLY A 227 -8.63 -23.82 -4.64
CA GLY A 227 -7.45 -24.62 -5.03
C GLY A 227 -6.14 -24.05 -4.48
N LEU A 228 -6.00 -22.74 -4.46
CA LEU A 228 -4.85 -22.02 -3.87
C LEU A 228 -4.93 -22.11 -2.34
N MET A 229 -6.09 -21.83 -1.77
CA MET A 229 -6.36 -21.92 -0.34
C MET A 229 -6.00 -23.27 0.25
N ALA A 230 -6.33 -24.39 -0.44
CA ALA A 230 -6.04 -25.75 0.04
C ALA A 230 -4.55 -26.02 0.22
N LYS A 231 -3.67 -25.25 -0.43
CA LYS A 231 -2.21 -25.39 -0.37
C LYS A 231 -1.55 -24.50 0.69
N LEU A 232 -2.32 -23.62 1.34
CA LEU A 232 -1.81 -22.66 2.32
C LEU A 232 -2.02 -23.15 3.76
N PRO A 233 -1.17 -22.73 4.71
CA PRO A 233 -1.39 -22.97 6.13
C PRO A 233 -2.75 -22.42 6.61
N GLU A 234 -3.32 -23.09 7.60
CA GLU A 234 -4.64 -22.69 8.15
C GLU A 234 -4.64 -21.26 8.72
N SER A 235 -3.53 -20.87 9.35
CA SER A 235 -3.36 -19.52 9.90
C SER A 235 -3.46 -18.41 8.83
N ILE A 236 -2.90 -18.66 7.64
CA ILE A 236 -2.98 -17.71 6.50
C ILE A 236 -4.39 -17.72 5.91
N ARG A 237 -5.00 -18.88 5.75
CA ARG A 237 -6.37 -19.00 5.24
C ARG A 237 -7.37 -18.28 6.13
N THR A 238 -7.28 -18.51 7.44
CA THR A 238 -8.14 -17.88 8.45
C THR A 238 -7.94 -16.37 8.46
N TRP A 239 -6.70 -15.91 8.45
CA TRP A 239 -6.37 -14.49 8.39
C TRP A 239 -6.96 -13.82 7.14
N TYR A 240 -6.68 -14.37 5.97
CA TYR A 240 -7.16 -13.80 4.70
C TYR A 240 -8.69 -13.74 4.64
N ASN A 241 -9.36 -14.85 4.95
CA ASN A 241 -10.82 -14.93 4.88
C ASN A 241 -11.50 -13.95 5.85
N SER A 242 -11.01 -13.90 7.08
CA SER A 242 -11.49 -12.97 8.11
C SER A 242 -11.36 -11.52 7.67
N ARG A 243 -10.19 -11.16 7.15
CA ARG A 243 -9.85 -9.83 6.66
C ARG A 243 -10.70 -9.45 5.44
N SER A 244 -10.72 -10.27 4.41
CA SER A 244 -11.41 -9.98 3.14
C SER A 244 -12.91 -9.78 3.33
N VAL A 245 -13.58 -10.58 4.17
CA VAL A 245 -15.02 -10.43 4.45
C VAL A 245 -15.29 -9.14 5.23
N LEU A 246 -14.45 -8.79 6.20
CA LEU A 246 -14.60 -7.55 6.96
C LEU A 246 -14.38 -6.31 6.07
N ILE A 247 -13.36 -6.32 5.24
CA ILE A 247 -13.10 -5.24 4.26
C ILE A 247 -14.27 -5.10 3.30
N ALA A 248 -14.71 -6.19 2.67
CA ALA A 248 -15.78 -6.18 1.70
C ALA A 248 -17.10 -5.65 2.28
N SER A 249 -17.47 -6.13 3.46
CA SER A 249 -18.71 -5.73 4.14
C SER A 249 -18.66 -4.26 4.56
N THR A 250 -17.54 -3.79 5.09
CA THR A 250 -17.36 -2.39 5.50
C THR A 250 -17.33 -1.47 4.29
N ALA A 251 -16.56 -1.81 3.23
CA ALA A 251 -16.52 -1.05 1.99
C ALA A 251 -17.91 -0.93 1.34
N SER A 252 -18.69 -2.02 1.32
CA SER A 252 -20.06 -2.01 0.82
C SER A 252 -20.97 -1.09 1.62
N ALA A 253 -20.84 -1.06 2.95
CA ALA A 253 -21.64 -0.19 3.79
C ALA A 253 -21.31 1.29 3.56
N PHE A 254 -20.02 1.65 3.50
CA PHE A 254 -19.58 3.01 3.18
C PHE A 254 -19.93 3.43 1.75
N ALA A 255 -19.90 2.52 0.80
CA ALA A 255 -20.36 2.77 -0.57
C ALA A 255 -21.85 3.13 -0.62
N SER A 256 -22.70 2.49 0.21
CA SER A 256 -24.13 2.84 0.33
C SER A 256 -24.31 4.22 0.93
N SER A 257 -23.56 4.54 1.98
CA SER A 257 -23.59 5.81 2.70
C SER A 257 -22.31 5.92 3.55
N PRO A 258 -21.53 6.99 3.50
CA PRO A 258 -21.87 8.29 2.88
C PRO A 258 -21.51 8.45 1.40
N GLU A 259 -20.79 7.48 0.76
CA GLU A 259 -20.24 7.67 -0.59
C GLU A 259 -21.30 7.70 -1.71
N ASN A 260 -22.46 7.04 -1.49
CA ASN A 260 -23.56 6.92 -2.46
C ASN A 260 -23.11 6.39 -3.83
N ILE A 261 -22.34 5.32 -3.82
CA ILE A 261 -21.85 4.57 -4.98
C ILE A 261 -22.35 3.11 -4.91
N SER A 262 -22.03 2.26 -5.93
CA SER A 262 -22.48 0.86 -5.94
C SER A 262 -21.92 0.05 -4.76
N PRO A 263 -22.75 -0.36 -3.79
CA PRO A 263 -22.30 -1.17 -2.65
C PRO A 263 -21.86 -2.58 -3.09
N GLU A 264 -22.46 -3.11 -4.15
CA GLU A 264 -22.14 -4.44 -4.69
C GLU A 264 -20.74 -4.45 -5.30
N THR A 265 -20.42 -3.41 -6.08
CA THR A 265 -19.07 -3.24 -6.65
C THR A 265 -18.03 -3.06 -5.56
N ALA A 266 -18.31 -2.23 -4.54
CA ALA A 266 -17.41 -2.03 -3.40
C ALA A 266 -17.19 -3.34 -2.61
N TYR A 267 -18.22 -4.16 -2.45
CA TYR A 267 -18.12 -5.48 -1.81
C TYR A 267 -17.15 -6.39 -2.59
N ILE A 268 -17.29 -6.46 -3.91
CA ILE A 268 -16.43 -7.29 -4.76
C ILE A 268 -14.98 -6.77 -4.73
N LEU A 269 -14.78 -5.47 -4.83
CA LEU A 269 -13.45 -4.87 -4.72
C LEU A 269 -12.80 -5.21 -3.38
N GLY A 270 -13.53 -5.08 -2.27
CA GLY A 270 -13.02 -5.43 -0.96
C GLY A 270 -12.69 -6.92 -0.78
N LEU A 271 -13.39 -7.84 -1.48
CA LEU A 271 -13.04 -9.26 -1.51
C LEU A 271 -11.77 -9.55 -2.31
N LEU A 272 -11.50 -8.76 -3.34
CA LEU A 272 -10.47 -9.03 -4.32
C LEU A 272 -9.18 -8.24 -4.11
N GLN A 273 -9.23 -7.13 -3.35
CA GLN A 273 -8.08 -6.25 -3.20
C GLN A 273 -6.82 -6.98 -2.68
N ASP A 274 -7.00 -7.92 -1.75
CA ASP A 274 -5.91 -8.63 -1.08
C ASP A 274 -5.69 -10.06 -1.64
N VAL A 275 -6.31 -10.44 -2.78
CA VAL A 275 -6.17 -11.81 -3.33
C VAL A 275 -4.73 -12.16 -3.71
N GLY A 276 -3.92 -11.16 -4.03
CA GLY A 276 -2.48 -11.31 -4.28
C GLY A 276 -1.70 -11.84 -3.08
N CYS A 277 -2.16 -11.53 -1.85
CA CYS A 277 -1.56 -12.08 -0.62
C CYS A 277 -1.54 -13.61 -0.61
N LEU A 278 -2.59 -14.25 -1.13
CA LEU A 278 -2.65 -15.71 -1.21
C LEU A 278 -1.59 -16.28 -2.15
N LEU A 279 -1.37 -15.60 -3.27
CA LEU A 279 -0.37 -16.03 -4.24
C LEU A 279 1.05 -15.79 -3.75
N LEU A 280 1.29 -14.65 -3.07
CA LEU A 280 2.57 -14.37 -2.42
C LEU A 280 2.86 -15.39 -1.31
N ALA A 281 1.87 -15.72 -0.50
CA ALA A 281 2.00 -16.74 0.53
C ALA A 281 2.25 -18.15 -0.05
N TYR A 282 1.69 -18.43 -1.22
CA TYR A 282 1.94 -19.71 -1.92
C TYR A 282 3.33 -19.76 -2.53
N ALA A 283 3.78 -18.68 -3.17
CA ALA A 283 5.07 -18.62 -3.85
C ALA A 283 6.25 -18.49 -2.86
N TYR A 284 6.05 -17.80 -1.74
CA TYR A 284 7.09 -17.49 -0.75
C TYR A 284 6.63 -17.79 0.68
N PRO A 285 6.28 -19.04 1.02
CA PRO A 285 5.54 -19.38 2.23
C PRO A 285 6.22 -18.90 3.52
N ASP A 286 7.51 -19.17 3.69
CA ASP A 286 8.24 -18.82 4.92
C ASP A 286 8.45 -17.29 5.05
N ARG A 287 8.85 -16.64 3.95
CA ARG A 287 9.08 -15.19 3.92
C ARG A 287 7.77 -14.43 4.17
N TYR A 288 6.69 -14.86 3.51
CA TYR A 288 5.40 -14.20 3.66
C TYR A 288 4.78 -14.39 5.04
N ALA A 289 4.96 -15.56 5.65
CA ALA A 289 4.58 -15.79 7.05
C ALA A 289 5.34 -14.85 8.01
N GLN A 290 6.63 -14.62 7.78
CA GLN A 290 7.43 -13.65 8.54
C GLN A 290 6.93 -12.22 8.34
N HIS A 291 6.59 -11.82 7.09
CA HIS A 291 6.00 -10.49 6.81
C HIS A 291 4.71 -10.28 7.60
N LEU A 292 3.78 -11.23 7.55
CA LEU A 292 2.51 -11.15 8.29
C LEU A 292 2.73 -11.08 9.80
N GLN A 293 3.65 -11.88 10.33
CA GLN A 293 4.00 -11.85 11.76
C GLN A 293 4.56 -10.47 12.15
N ARG A 294 5.49 -9.94 11.36
CA ARG A 294 6.11 -8.63 11.60
C ARG A 294 5.08 -7.49 11.59
N VAL A 295 4.19 -7.46 10.59
CA VAL A 295 3.11 -6.46 10.49
C VAL A 295 2.13 -6.55 11.67
N ARG A 296 1.86 -7.75 12.18
CA ARG A 296 1.01 -7.94 13.36
C ARG A 296 1.68 -7.47 14.65
N GLN A 297 2.98 -7.68 14.80
CA GLN A 297 3.74 -7.27 15.98
C GLN A 297 3.97 -5.76 16.00
N VAL A 298 4.24 -5.17 14.82
CA VAL A 298 4.60 -3.75 14.67
C VAL A 298 3.39 -2.97 14.18
N GLY A 299 2.67 -2.33 15.09
CA GLY A 299 1.35 -1.74 14.84
C GLY A 299 1.30 -0.61 13.79
N HIS A 300 2.43 -0.02 13.41
CA HIS A 300 2.52 1.03 12.38
C HIS A 300 3.08 0.50 11.03
N LEU A 301 3.53 -0.74 10.97
CA LEU A 301 4.09 -1.29 9.76
C LEU A 301 2.97 -1.68 8.78
N ARG A 302 3.12 -1.26 7.54
CA ARG A 302 2.19 -1.54 6.44
C ARG A 302 2.70 -2.72 5.63
N LEU A 303 1.80 -3.65 5.27
CA LEU A 303 2.16 -4.89 4.58
C LEU A 303 2.76 -4.61 3.20
N GLU A 304 2.17 -3.70 2.44
CA GLU A 304 2.63 -3.33 1.10
C GLU A 304 4.02 -2.69 1.12
N CYS A 305 4.41 -1.98 2.21
CA CYS A 305 5.77 -1.45 2.34
C CYS A 305 6.80 -2.57 2.54
N VAL A 306 6.45 -3.60 3.33
CA VAL A 306 7.33 -4.76 3.53
C VAL A 306 7.49 -5.56 2.25
N GLU A 307 6.40 -5.77 1.52
CA GLU A 307 6.39 -6.47 0.23
C GLU A 307 7.21 -5.70 -0.83
N GLN A 308 7.00 -4.40 -0.95
CA GLN A 308 7.74 -3.55 -1.88
C GLN A 308 9.25 -3.61 -1.65
N ASN A 309 9.67 -3.57 -0.38
CA ASN A 309 11.09 -3.61 -0.01
C ASN A 309 11.70 -5.00 -0.26
N ASP A 310 10.95 -6.09 -0.08
CA ASP A 310 11.46 -7.44 -0.20
C ASP A 310 11.33 -8.02 -1.61
N PHE A 311 10.20 -7.81 -2.28
CA PHE A 311 9.91 -8.37 -3.60
C PHE A 311 10.07 -7.37 -4.75
N GLY A 312 10.06 -6.06 -4.46
CA GLY A 312 10.03 -5.00 -5.48
C GLY A 312 8.63 -4.76 -6.09
N PHE A 313 7.60 -5.45 -5.58
CA PHE A 313 6.19 -5.28 -5.94
C PHE A 313 5.31 -5.70 -4.75
N THR A 314 4.02 -5.37 -4.79
CA THR A 314 3.09 -5.56 -3.68
C THR A 314 1.99 -6.58 -3.99
N HIS A 315 1.24 -7.00 -2.96
CA HIS A 315 0.03 -7.80 -3.17
C HIS A 315 -1.01 -7.08 -4.04
N ALA A 316 -1.06 -5.75 -4.02
CA ALA A 316 -1.95 -4.98 -4.90
C ALA A 316 -1.59 -5.16 -6.38
N ASP A 317 -0.29 -5.19 -6.72
CA ASP A 317 0.20 -5.49 -8.07
C ASP A 317 -0.19 -6.91 -8.50
N VAL A 318 -0.01 -7.88 -7.61
CA VAL A 318 -0.36 -9.28 -7.85
C VAL A 318 -1.88 -9.47 -7.98
N SER A 319 -2.67 -8.79 -7.12
CA SER A 319 -4.13 -8.81 -7.20
C SER A 319 -4.62 -8.26 -8.52
N ALA A 320 -4.12 -7.09 -8.93
CA ALA A 320 -4.49 -6.49 -10.21
C ALA A 320 -4.12 -7.39 -11.41
N ALA A 321 -2.92 -8.01 -11.38
CA ALA A 321 -2.50 -8.98 -12.39
C ALA A 321 -3.42 -10.21 -12.45
N LEU A 322 -3.88 -10.70 -11.29
CA LEU A 322 -4.85 -11.79 -11.21
C LEU A 322 -6.21 -11.42 -11.81
N LEU A 323 -6.71 -10.22 -11.50
CA LEU A 323 -7.97 -9.72 -12.06
C LEU A 323 -7.89 -9.65 -13.59
N MET A 324 -6.77 -9.14 -14.12
CA MET A 324 -6.54 -9.09 -15.58
C MET A 324 -6.42 -10.49 -16.19
N LYS A 325 -5.70 -11.44 -15.55
CA LYS A 325 -5.64 -12.85 -15.99
C LYS A 325 -7.02 -13.52 -15.98
N TRP A 326 -7.89 -13.09 -15.08
CA TRP A 326 -9.29 -13.54 -15.02
C TRP A 326 -10.22 -12.81 -15.98
N GLU A 327 -9.68 -11.95 -16.84
CA GLU A 327 -10.44 -11.16 -17.84
C GLU A 327 -11.49 -10.23 -17.21
N LEU A 328 -11.27 -9.81 -15.94
CA LEU A 328 -12.11 -8.82 -15.29
C LEU A 328 -11.84 -7.42 -15.87
N PRO A 329 -12.83 -6.50 -15.80
CA PRO A 329 -12.67 -5.16 -16.33
C PRO A 329 -11.42 -4.44 -15.79
N ALA A 330 -10.64 -3.80 -16.66
CA ALA A 330 -9.43 -3.06 -16.30
C ALA A 330 -9.72 -1.97 -15.25
N SER A 331 -10.91 -1.38 -15.25
CA SER A 331 -11.35 -0.42 -14.22
C SER A 331 -11.36 -0.99 -12.81
N LEU A 332 -11.76 -2.25 -12.63
CA LEU A 332 -11.70 -2.94 -11.33
C LEU A 332 -10.25 -3.25 -10.95
N ALA A 333 -9.45 -3.72 -11.90
CA ALA A 333 -8.04 -4.00 -11.67
C ALA A 333 -7.26 -2.73 -11.27
N THR A 334 -7.56 -1.57 -11.89
CA THR A 334 -6.96 -0.28 -11.52
C THR A 334 -7.34 0.14 -10.09
N LEU A 335 -8.60 -0.01 -9.70
CA LEU A 335 -9.02 0.30 -8.32
C LEU A 335 -8.31 -0.60 -7.30
N VAL A 336 -8.17 -1.88 -7.61
CA VAL A 336 -7.42 -2.83 -6.77
C VAL A 336 -5.93 -2.48 -6.75
N LEU A 337 -5.35 -2.07 -7.87
CA LEU A 337 -3.96 -1.64 -7.95
C LEU A 337 -3.66 -0.43 -7.06
N ASP A 338 -4.59 0.50 -6.98
CA ASP A 338 -4.40 1.80 -6.32
C ASP A 338 -5.02 1.87 -4.91
N HIS A 339 -5.52 0.76 -4.36
CA HIS A 339 -6.24 0.79 -3.07
C HIS A 339 -5.39 1.27 -1.88
N HIS A 340 -4.06 1.17 -1.93
CA HIS A 340 -3.15 1.75 -0.96
C HIS A 340 -2.67 3.17 -1.30
N HIS A 341 -3.06 3.71 -2.47
CA HIS A 341 -2.52 4.94 -3.05
C HIS A 341 -3.63 5.95 -3.38
N PRO A 342 -4.35 6.49 -2.36
CA PRO A 342 -5.42 7.46 -2.59
C PRO A 342 -4.96 8.73 -3.33
N GLU A 343 -3.67 9.08 -3.23
CA GLU A 343 -3.06 10.18 -3.94
C GLU A 343 -3.08 10.00 -5.47
N ARG A 344 -3.02 8.76 -5.96
CA ARG A 344 -3.07 8.47 -7.41
C ARG A 344 -4.43 8.75 -8.01
N VAL A 345 -5.49 8.60 -7.22
CA VAL A 345 -6.87 8.82 -7.67
C VAL A 345 -7.40 10.20 -7.35
N ALA A 346 -6.62 11.07 -6.69
CA ALA A 346 -7.06 12.42 -6.29
C ALA A 346 -7.54 13.30 -7.46
N GLY A 347 -7.05 13.07 -8.68
CA GLY A 347 -7.50 13.74 -9.91
C GLY A 347 -8.50 12.94 -10.75
N SER A 348 -8.94 11.76 -10.28
CA SER A 348 -9.88 10.91 -10.99
C SER A 348 -11.34 11.29 -10.69
N SER A 349 -12.30 10.55 -11.27
CA SER A 349 -13.72 10.77 -11.02
C SER A 349 -14.08 10.59 -9.53
N MET A 350 -15.12 11.30 -9.08
CA MET A 350 -15.66 11.13 -7.72
C MET A 350 -16.00 9.69 -7.40
N LEU A 351 -16.47 8.93 -8.40
CA LEU A 351 -16.77 7.50 -8.28
C LEU A 351 -15.51 6.68 -7.90
N HIS A 352 -14.39 6.89 -8.58
CA HIS A 352 -13.12 6.22 -8.26
C HIS A 352 -12.63 6.57 -6.86
N GLN A 353 -12.67 7.85 -6.51
CA GLN A 353 -12.28 8.31 -5.17
C GLN A 353 -13.15 7.69 -4.08
N GLY A 354 -14.47 7.59 -4.32
CA GLY A 354 -15.41 6.97 -3.39
C GLY A 354 -15.09 5.48 -3.15
N PHE A 355 -14.80 4.72 -4.21
CA PHE A 355 -14.41 3.31 -4.05
C PHE A 355 -13.12 3.16 -3.25
N ILE A 356 -12.10 3.96 -3.53
CA ILE A 356 -10.82 3.91 -2.81
C ILE A 356 -11.02 4.28 -1.33
N ARG A 357 -11.79 5.33 -1.01
CA ARG A 357 -12.09 5.69 0.40
C ARG A 357 -12.82 4.56 1.12
N ALA A 358 -13.83 3.96 0.49
CA ALA A 358 -14.58 2.84 1.08
C ALA A 358 -13.67 1.63 1.37
N MET A 359 -12.78 1.29 0.44
CA MET A 359 -11.81 0.20 0.59
C MET A 359 -10.79 0.48 1.71
N LEU A 360 -10.22 1.69 1.76
CA LEU A 360 -9.27 2.11 2.80
C LEU A 360 -9.88 2.07 4.21
N ILE A 361 -11.14 2.46 4.37
CA ILE A 361 -11.81 2.36 5.66
C ILE A 361 -12.04 0.89 6.05
N GLY A 362 -12.46 0.05 5.10
CA GLY A 362 -12.59 -1.39 5.30
C GLY A 362 -11.27 -2.02 5.75
N GLU A 363 -10.18 -1.66 5.09
CA GLU A 363 -8.84 -2.12 5.43
C GLU A 363 -8.39 -1.60 6.81
N ALA A 364 -8.59 -0.33 7.11
CA ALA A 364 -8.25 0.23 8.41
C ALA A 364 -9.03 -0.43 9.55
N ALA A 365 -10.31 -0.77 9.33
CA ALA A 365 -11.11 -1.54 10.28
C ALA A 365 -10.57 -2.97 10.48
N ALA A 366 -10.17 -3.65 9.40
CA ALA A 366 -9.57 -4.97 9.46
C ALA A 366 -8.22 -4.96 10.18
N ASN A 367 -7.36 -4.01 9.85
CA ASN A 367 -6.08 -3.81 10.52
C ASN A 367 -6.24 -3.56 12.03
N LEU A 368 -7.25 -2.78 12.42
CA LEU A 368 -7.53 -2.49 13.82
C LEU A 368 -8.12 -3.71 14.55
N ALA A 369 -8.92 -4.54 13.88
CA ALA A 369 -9.44 -5.78 14.45
C ALA A 369 -8.32 -6.82 14.71
N GLU A 370 -7.25 -6.81 13.88
CA GLU A 370 -6.09 -7.69 14.04
C GLU A 370 -5.14 -7.24 15.15
N ASN A 371 -4.92 -5.94 15.28
CA ASN A 371 -4.01 -5.34 16.26
C ASN A 371 -4.52 -3.96 16.69
N ARG A 372 -4.87 -3.81 17.96
CA ARG A 372 -5.47 -2.62 18.56
C ARG A 372 -4.41 -1.55 18.96
N SER A 373 -3.40 -1.35 18.11
CA SER A 373 -2.37 -0.35 18.39
C SER A 373 -2.87 1.10 18.24
N THR A 374 -2.25 2.02 18.96
CA THR A 374 -2.53 3.46 18.85
C THR A 374 -2.46 3.98 17.43
N HIS A 375 -1.46 3.51 16.65
CA HIS A 375 -1.29 3.92 15.26
C HIS A 375 -2.49 3.52 14.39
N ARG A 376 -3.00 2.32 14.53
CA ARG A 376 -4.16 1.82 13.75
C ARG A 376 -5.46 2.55 14.11
N TYR A 377 -5.63 2.93 15.38
CA TYR A 377 -6.73 3.84 15.76
C TYR A 377 -6.61 5.20 15.08
N LEU A 378 -5.40 5.78 15.05
CA LEU A 378 -5.15 7.05 14.38
C LEU A 378 -5.41 6.96 12.88
N THR A 379 -5.01 5.86 12.24
CA THR A 379 -5.25 5.63 10.81
C THR A 379 -6.75 5.60 10.50
N LEU A 380 -7.53 4.80 11.22
CA LEU A 380 -8.99 4.77 11.02
C LEU A 380 -9.62 6.13 11.29
N HIS A 381 -9.21 6.83 12.34
CA HIS A 381 -9.69 8.17 12.65
C HIS A 381 -9.36 9.18 11.51
N GLN A 382 -8.16 9.12 10.93
CA GLN A 382 -7.77 9.97 9.79
C GLN A 382 -8.68 9.77 8.58
N HIS A 383 -9.08 8.53 8.28
CA HIS A 383 -10.04 8.27 7.21
C HIS A 383 -11.42 8.87 7.51
N PHE A 384 -11.87 8.88 8.77
CA PHE A 384 -13.11 9.55 9.17
C PHE A 384 -13.01 11.08 9.05
N LEU A 385 -11.81 11.67 9.28
CA LEU A 385 -11.60 13.12 9.11
C LEU A 385 -11.64 13.58 7.64
N ALA A 386 -11.63 12.67 6.68
CA ALA A 386 -11.83 13.00 5.27
C ALA A 386 -13.29 13.34 4.94
N TYR A 387 -14.23 13.10 5.88
CA TYR A 387 -15.65 13.43 5.75
C TYR A 387 -16.00 14.68 6.54
N ASP A 388 -17.00 15.40 6.07
CA ASP A 388 -17.53 16.57 6.78
C ASP A 388 -18.18 16.15 8.10
N ARG A 389 -18.22 17.09 9.08
CA ARG A 389 -18.83 16.80 10.39
C ARG A 389 -20.27 16.31 10.31
N GLU A 390 -21.03 16.77 9.32
CA GLU A 390 -22.41 16.38 9.08
C GLU A 390 -22.54 14.92 8.59
N GLN A 391 -21.49 14.39 7.96
CA GLN A 391 -21.41 13.02 7.46
C GLN A 391 -20.90 12.01 8.51
N LEU A 392 -20.26 12.46 9.60
CA LEU A 392 -19.71 11.56 10.62
C LEU A 392 -20.74 10.60 11.23
N PRO A 393 -21.98 10.99 11.54
CA PRO A 393 -23.00 10.04 12.00
C PRO A 393 -23.28 8.93 10.99
N GLN A 394 -23.28 9.25 9.69
CA GLN A 394 -23.45 8.28 8.62
C GLN A 394 -22.26 7.32 8.54
N CYS A 395 -21.02 7.82 8.72
CA CYS A 395 -19.82 7.00 8.79
C CYS A 395 -19.85 6.00 9.95
N HIS A 396 -20.32 6.42 11.13
CA HIS A 396 -20.47 5.52 12.29
C HIS A 396 -21.52 4.43 12.05
N GLU A 397 -22.67 4.81 11.48
CA GLU A 397 -23.71 3.84 11.15
C GLU A 397 -23.25 2.89 10.02
N ALA A 398 -22.52 3.38 9.02
CA ALA A 398 -21.94 2.56 7.98
C ALA A 398 -20.93 1.55 8.54
N LEU A 399 -20.06 1.95 9.47
CA LEU A 399 -19.13 1.01 10.13
C LEU A 399 -19.88 -0.08 10.90
N LYS A 400 -20.90 0.29 11.65
CA LYS A 400 -21.76 -0.64 12.40
C LYS A 400 -22.50 -1.60 11.46
N ASP A 401 -23.07 -1.10 10.37
CA ASP A 401 -23.72 -1.90 9.34
C ASP A 401 -22.70 -2.86 8.66
N GLY A 402 -21.50 -2.38 8.32
CA GLY A 402 -20.44 -3.19 7.76
C GLY A 402 -20.03 -4.35 8.68
N ILE A 403 -19.91 -4.10 9.98
CA ILE A 403 -19.63 -5.15 10.96
C ILE A 403 -20.79 -6.14 11.07
N THR A 404 -22.02 -5.67 11.10
CA THR A 404 -23.21 -6.53 11.12
C THR A 404 -23.24 -7.44 9.89
N ARG A 405 -23.02 -6.88 8.69
CA ARG A 405 -22.91 -7.65 7.43
C ARG A 405 -21.73 -8.63 7.45
N THR A 406 -20.63 -8.30 8.13
CA THR A 406 -19.49 -9.22 8.30
C THR A 406 -19.91 -10.46 9.07
N LEU A 407 -20.59 -10.30 10.19
CA LEU A 407 -21.11 -11.41 11.01
C LEU A 407 -22.13 -12.26 10.25
N GLU A 408 -22.99 -11.64 9.45
CA GLU A 408 -23.95 -12.33 8.58
C GLU A 408 -23.23 -13.12 7.48
N SER A 409 -22.29 -12.49 6.77
CA SER A 409 -21.50 -13.11 5.71
C SER A 409 -20.68 -14.30 6.24
N SER A 410 -20.10 -14.16 7.44
CA SER A 410 -19.41 -15.26 8.13
C SER A 410 -20.29 -16.49 8.30
N ARG A 411 -21.54 -16.29 8.73
CA ARG A 411 -22.51 -17.39 8.91
C ARG A 411 -22.95 -18.01 7.59
N ILE A 412 -23.11 -17.18 6.53
CA ILE A 412 -23.51 -17.65 5.19
C ILE A 412 -22.40 -18.48 4.55
N PHE A 413 -21.20 -17.91 4.48
CA PHE A 413 -20.07 -18.51 3.77
C PHE A 413 -19.23 -19.45 4.64
N LYS A 414 -19.58 -19.59 5.94
CA LYS A 414 -18.82 -20.35 6.95
C LYS A 414 -17.34 -19.96 7.01
N VAL A 415 -17.11 -18.66 6.94
CA VAL A 415 -15.78 -18.05 7.00
C VAL A 415 -15.51 -17.55 8.41
N PRO A 416 -14.37 -17.86 9.04
CA PRO A 416 -14.03 -17.30 10.33
C PRO A 416 -13.87 -15.77 10.21
N VAL A 417 -14.35 -15.05 11.22
CA VAL A 417 -14.17 -13.59 11.37
C VAL A 417 -13.66 -13.29 12.77
N PRO A 418 -13.15 -12.09 13.04
CA PRO A 418 -12.78 -11.68 14.39
C PRO A 418 -13.95 -11.81 15.36
N ASP A 419 -13.65 -12.00 16.65
CA ASP A 419 -14.65 -12.12 17.71
C ASP A 419 -15.65 -10.94 17.64
N GLU A 420 -16.94 -11.25 17.73
CA GLU A 420 -18.02 -10.27 17.69
C GLU A 420 -17.81 -9.15 18.74
N ARG A 421 -17.31 -9.50 19.94
CA ARG A 421 -16.99 -8.52 20.98
C ARG A 421 -15.93 -7.52 20.53
N ILE A 422 -14.88 -8.00 19.85
CA ILE A 422 -13.81 -7.15 19.30
C ILE A 422 -14.41 -6.19 18.27
N LEU A 423 -15.22 -6.69 17.36
CA LEU A 423 -15.85 -5.89 16.31
C LEU A 423 -16.82 -4.86 16.89
N MET A 424 -17.62 -5.22 17.89
CA MET A 424 -18.54 -4.28 18.54
C MET A 424 -17.82 -3.22 19.39
N GLN A 425 -16.71 -3.58 20.05
CA GLN A 425 -15.85 -2.60 20.73
C GLN A 425 -15.25 -1.59 19.75
N LEU A 426 -14.89 -2.01 18.54
CA LEU A 426 -14.41 -1.14 17.49
C LEU A 426 -15.45 -0.07 17.15
N VAL A 427 -16.73 -0.47 16.95
CA VAL A 427 -17.83 0.47 16.71
C VAL A 427 -17.99 1.45 17.87
N ALA A 428 -18.05 0.95 19.11
CA ALA A 428 -18.25 1.78 20.28
C ALA A 428 -17.14 2.86 20.43
N LYS A 429 -15.89 2.47 20.17
CA LYS A 429 -14.75 3.39 20.27
C LYS A 429 -14.72 4.45 19.17
N THR A 430 -15.20 4.13 17.97
CA THR A 430 -15.26 5.12 16.87
C THR A 430 -16.36 6.16 17.07
N GLN A 431 -17.37 5.91 17.92
CA GLN A 431 -18.39 6.91 18.26
C GLN A 431 -17.80 8.20 18.86
N SER A 432 -16.60 8.11 19.47
CA SER A 432 -15.87 9.29 19.96
C SER A 432 -15.14 10.07 18.87
N PHE A 433 -15.04 9.55 17.64
CA PHE A 433 -14.48 10.27 16.52
C PHE A 433 -15.35 11.49 16.19
N GLY A 434 -14.76 12.65 16.04
CA GLY A 434 -15.49 13.89 15.74
C GLY A 434 -16.14 14.61 16.92
N SER A 435 -16.26 13.98 18.11
CA SER A 435 -16.74 14.68 19.31
C SER A 435 -15.69 15.62 19.92
N SER A 436 -14.43 15.44 19.53
CA SER A 436 -13.33 16.30 19.95
C SER A 436 -12.48 16.71 18.76
N PRO A 437 -12.15 17.99 18.61
CA PRO A 437 -11.25 18.49 17.57
C PRO A 437 -9.79 18.16 17.92
N LEU A 438 -9.49 16.87 18.13
CA LEU A 438 -8.15 16.44 18.49
C LEU A 438 -7.22 16.60 17.29
N LYS A 439 -6.19 17.42 17.42
CA LYS A 439 -5.14 17.61 16.40
C LYS A 439 -3.78 17.34 17.04
N GLY A 440 -2.90 16.70 16.29
CA GLY A 440 -1.51 16.48 16.71
C GLY A 440 -1.37 15.67 18.01
N VAL A 441 -0.68 16.21 19.01
CA VAL A 441 -0.34 15.49 20.27
C VAL A 441 -1.58 15.05 21.04
N ALA A 442 -2.63 15.88 21.09
CA ALA A 442 -3.88 15.54 21.77
C ALA A 442 -4.60 14.33 21.15
N LEU A 443 -4.50 14.16 19.83
CA LEU A 443 -5.03 12.99 19.13
C LEU A 443 -4.25 11.72 19.48
N ALA A 444 -2.91 11.81 19.56
CA ALA A 444 -2.06 10.70 19.97
C ALA A 444 -2.32 10.27 21.44
N ASP A 445 -2.52 11.24 22.33
CA ASP A 445 -2.85 10.96 23.75
C ASP A 445 -4.25 10.35 23.90
N TRP A 446 -5.20 10.80 23.12
CA TRP A 446 -6.53 10.18 23.07
C TRP A 446 -6.45 8.72 22.59
N ALA A 447 -5.72 8.45 21.49
CA ALA A 447 -5.58 7.11 20.94
C ALA A 447 -4.85 6.17 21.92
N ARG A 448 -3.83 6.66 22.67
CA ARG A 448 -3.15 5.90 23.72
C ARG A 448 -4.10 5.49 24.84
N ARG A 449 -4.99 6.39 25.28
CA ARG A 449 -6.00 6.07 26.30
C ARG A 449 -6.95 4.97 25.84
N GLN A 450 -7.39 5.02 24.57
CA GLN A 450 -8.27 3.98 24.01
C GLN A 450 -7.59 2.59 23.99
N THR A 451 -6.28 2.52 23.78
CA THR A 451 -5.54 1.25 23.83
C THR A 451 -5.34 0.75 25.26
N SER A 452 -5.11 1.66 26.23
CA SER A 452 -4.92 1.30 27.65
C SER A 452 -6.18 0.73 28.30
N GLU A 453 -7.35 1.29 28.00
CA GLU A 453 -8.64 0.78 28.49
C GLU A 453 -8.97 -0.63 27.96
N SER A 454 -8.47 -1.00 26.77
CA SER A 454 -8.68 -2.36 26.24
C SER A 454 -7.85 -3.42 26.96
N VAL A 455 -6.68 -3.04 27.47
CA VAL A 455 -5.81 -3.93 28.26
C VAL A 455 -6.32 -4.10 29.69
N ALA A 456 -6.96 -3.07 30.27
CA ALA A 456 -7.55 -3.14 31.61
C ALA A 456 -8.76 -4.09 31.67
N ASN A 457 -9.60 -4.14 30.63
CA ASN A 457 -10.77 -5.03 30.58
C ASN A 457 -10.43 -6.52 30.34
N GLU A 458 -9.20 -6.85 29.94
CA GLU A 458 -8.72 -8.24 29.80
C GLU A 458 -8.06 -8.76 31.10
N LYS A 459 -7.86 -7.90 32.13
CA LYS A 459 -7.18 -8.26 33.38
C LYS A 459 -8.10 -8.72 34.52
N ASP A 460 -9.43 -8.71 34.33
CA ASP A 460 -10.36 -9.14 35.39
C ASP A 460 -10.41 -10.67 35.63
N ASP A 461 -9.64 -11.48 34.89
CA ASP A 461 -9.56 -12.95 35.07
C ASP A 461 -8.17 -13.49 35.47
N ALA A 462 -7.20 -12.65 35.84
CA ALA A 462 -5.92 -13.12 36.37
C ALA A 462 -5.35 -12.15 37.41
N GLU A 463 -5.43 -12.53 38.69
CA GLU A 463 -4.65 -11.89 39.77
C GLU A 463 -3.15 -12.03 39.46
N LEU A 464 -2.51 -10.93 39.10
CA LEU A 464 -1.05 -10.79 39.07
C LEU A 464 -0.62 -9.56 39.86
N GLU A 465 0.37 -9.77 40.72
CA GLU A 465 0.97 -8.77 41.58
C GLU A 465 1.48 -7.51 40.84
N PRO A 466 1.58 -6.34 41.47
CA PRO A 466 1.93 -5.09 40.81
C PRO A 466 3.37 -5.15 40.29
N ALA A 467 3.51 -5.06 38.96
CA ALA A 467 4.81 -4.91 38.33
C ALA A 467 5.41 -3.54 38.63
N ALA A 468 6.70 -3.51 38.92
CA ALA A 468 7.51 -2.30 39.19
C ALA A 468 7.33 -1.27 38.04
N GLU A 469 7.30 0.02 38.43
CA GLU A 469 7.22 1.16 37.48
C GLU A 469 8.28 1.03 36.39
N ALA A 470 7.83 1.09 35.14
CA ALA A 470 8.74 1.09 34.01
C ALA A 470 9.62 2.36 34.04
N PRO A 471 10.91 2.27 33.75
CA PRO A 471 11.81 3.43 33.78
C PRO A 471 11.36 4.48 32.74
N GLU A 472 11.47 5.77 33.12
CA GLU A 472 11.18 6.88 32.23
C GLU A 472 12.02 6.79 30.93
N PRO A 473 11.47 7.12 29.78
CA PRO A 473 12.21 7.06 28.50
C PRO A 473 13.39 8.04 28.52
N PRO A 474 14.57 7.63 27.99
CA PRO A 474 15.75 8.49 28.00
C PRO A 474 15.50 9.78 27.18
N ARG A 475 15.93 10.91 27.73
CA ARG A 475 15.84 12.22 27.04
C ARG A 475 17.05 12.42 26.14
N VAL A 476 16.81 12.75 24.87
CA VAL A 476 17.86 13.00 23.86
C VAL A 476 17.65 14.38 23.23
N LEU A 477 18.70 15.21 23.23
CA LEU A 477 18.68 16.52 22.60
C LEU A 477 19.07 16.42 21.13
N ILE A 478 18.26 16.99 20.25
CA ILE A 478 18.53 17.17 18.81
C ILE A 478 18.94 18.64 18.61
N VAL A 479 20.15 18.87 18.08
CA VAL A 479 20.65 20.19 17.71
C VAL A 479 20.80 20.24 16.20
N GLU A 480 19.86 20.90 15.56
CA GLU A 480 19.74 21.00 14.10
C GLU A 480 19.08 22.34 13.79
N ASP A 481 19.64 23.12 12.88
CA ASP A 481 19.11 24.42 12.47
C ASP A 481 17.98 24.33 11.46
N ASP A 482 17.90 23.24 10.68
CA ASP A 482 16.75 22.96 9.81
C ASP A 482 15.58 22.42 10.64
N PRO A 483 14.47 23.19 10.73
CA PRO A 483 13.31 22.82 11.53
C PRO A 483 12.60 21.55 11.01
N VAL A 484 12.72 21.24 9.72
CA VAL A 484 12.11 20.05 9.09
C VAL A 484 12.89 18.80 9.49
N ILE A 485 14.23 18.85 9.37
CA ILE A 485 15.10 17.74 9.78
C ILE A 485 14.96 17.51 11.29
N ALA A 486 14.99 18.55 12.11
CA ALA A 486 14.81 18.45 13.55
C ALA A 486 13.45 17.81 13.94
N GLN A 487 12.38 18.16 13.21
CA GLN A 487 11.05 17.58 13.44
C GLN A 487 11.02 16.11 13.04
N VAL A 488 11.57 15.74 11.88
CA VAL A 488 11.63 14.35 11.41
C VAL A 488 12.42 13.49 12.41
N LEU A 489 13.59 13.92 12.83
CA LEU A 489 14.41 13.23 13.83
C LEU A 489 13.65 13.05 15.15
N SER A 490 12.98 14.10 15.63
CA SER A 490 12.21 14.07 16.89
C SER A 490 11.08 13.03 16.82
N VAL A 491 10.32 13.00 15.73
CA VAL A 491 9.23 12.02 15.54
C VAL A 491 9.77 10.60 15.45
N GLN A 492 10.88 10.39 14.72
CA GLN A 492 11.46 9.06 14.55
C GLN A 492 12.08 8.53 15.86
N LEU A 493 12.75 9.37 16.63
CA LEU A 493 13.33 8.99 17.92
C LEU A 493 12.25 8.69 18.96
N ALA A 494 11.14 9.43 18.96
CA ALA A 494 10.01 9.14 19.83
C ALA A 494 9.42 7.73 19.55
N ARG A 495 9.44 7.27 18.29
CA ARG A 495 9.07 5.90 17.91
C ARG A 495 10.00 4.83 18.45
N CYS A 496 11.25 5.21 18.78
CA CYS A 496 12.26 4.33 19.36
C CYS A 496 12.23 4.33 20.90
N GLY A 497 11.20 4.90 21.53
CA GLY A 497 11.12 4.97 22.98
C GLY A 497 12.06 6.03 23.59
N VAL A 498 12.40 7.08 22.83
CA VAL A 498 13.27 8.19 23.25
C VAL A 498 12.44 9.48 23.36
N GLN A 499 12.59 10.22 24.46
CA GLN A 499 12.01 11.55 24.59
C GLN A 499 12.95 12.58 23.92
N ALA A 500 12.56 13.10 22.76
CA ALA A 500 13.37 14.04 21.99
C ALA A 500 13.10 15.50 22.38
N GLU A 501 14.15 16.23 22.76
CA GLU A 501 14.17 17.69 22.93
C GLU A 501 14.84 18.35 21.72
N ARG A 502 14.56 19.63 21.43
CA ARG A 502 15.11 20.31 20.24
C ARG A 502 15.73 21.66 20.56
N ALA A 503 16.89 21.92 19.98
CA ALA A 503 17.54 23.22 19.98
C ALA A 503 17.98 23.58 18.57
N ALA A 504 17.76 24.84 18.16
CA ALA A 504 18.15 25.36 16.84
C ALA A 504 19.49 26.11 16.85
N ASN A 505 20.13 26.28 18.00
CA ASN A 505 21.40 26.99 18.16
C ASN A 505 22.16 26.52 19.40
N VAL A 506 23.44 26.92 19.47
CA VAL A 506 24.38 26.54 20.55
C VAL A 506 23.90 26.99 21.94
N ALA A 507 23.38 28.22 22.07
CA ALA A 507 22.97 28.76 23.36
C ALA A 507 21.81 27.96 23.98
N LYS A 508 20.79 27.63 23.18
CA LYS A 508 19.65 26.82 23.60
C LYS A 508 20.06 25.38 23.91
N ALA A 509 20.98 24.82 23.10
CA ALA A 509 21.48 23.48 23.29
C ALA A 509 22.20 23.31 24.62
N ARG A 510 23.07 24.25 25.02
CA ARG A 510 23.77 24.24 26.30
C ARG A 510 22.85 24.30 27.53
N ALA A 511 21.72 25.01 27.40
CA ALA A 511 20.73 25.09 28.48
C ALA A 511 19.96 23.78 28.68
N ILE A 512 19.70 23.01 27.63
CA ILE A 512 18.88 21.79 27.64
C ILE A 512 19.75 20.53 27.89
N ALA A 513 20.95 20.46 27.34
CA ALA A 513 21.80 19.27 27.34
C ALA A 513 22.03 18.65 28.74
N PRO A 514 22.20 19.40 29.85
CA PRO A 514 22.41 18.80 31.16
C PRO A 514 21.29 17.87 31.64
N ALA A 515 20.07 18.03 31.11
CA ALA A 515 18.92 17.19 31.45
C ALA A 515 18.73 15.99 30.50
N CYS A 516 19.66 15.80 29.54
CA CYS A 516 19.56 14.78 28.51
C CYS A 516 20.60 13.68 28.67
N ALA A 517 20.26 12.45 28.32
CA ALA A 517 21.16 11.30 28.35
C ALA A 517 22.09 11.27 27.13
N ALA A 518 21.68 11.88 26.02
CA ALA A 518 22.51 12.02 24.82
C ALA A 518 22.19 13.30 24.04
N VAL A 519 23.13 13.71 23.19
CA VAL A 519 23.01 14.83 22.23
C VAL A 519 23.30 14.33 20.83
N ILE A 520 22.40 14.65 19.90
CA ILE A 520 22.60 14.48 18.46
C ILE A 520 22.78 15.88 17.88
N CYS A 521 23.92 16.15 17.24
CA CYS A 521 24.26 17.50 16.80
C CYS A 521 24.75 17.51 15.36
N ASP A 522 24.19 18.43 14.54
CA ASP A 522 24.77 18.71 13.23
C ASP A 522 26.11 19.46 13.40
N VAL A 523 27.05 19.17 12.51
CA VAL A 523 28.33 19.88 12.45
C VAL A 523 28.13 21.35 12.06
N HIS A 524 27.19 21.64 11.16
CA HIS A 524 26.85 22.98 10.70
C HIS A 524 25.50 23.42 11.25
N LEU A 525 25.48 24.48 12.04
CA LEU A 525 24.28 25.06 12.66
C LEU A 525 24.09 26.51 12.18
N GLY A 526 23.83 26.67 10.89
CA GLY A 526 23.73 27.99 10.25
C GLY A 526 25.07 28.74 10.29
N THR A 527 25.17 29.76 11.15
CA THR A 527 26.41 30.52 11.35
C THR A 527 27.27 30.01 12.52
N GLU A 528 26.79 29.03 13.29
CA GLU A 528 27.46 28.45 14.44
C GLU A 528 28.06 27.07 14.11
N SER A 529 29.01 26.59 14.89
CA SER A 529 29.66 25.30 14.73
C SER A 529 29.19 24.29 15.78
N GLY A 530 28.67 23.14 15.31
CA GLY A 530 28.37 22.03 16.21
C GLY A 530 29.60 21.46 16.92
N ILE A 531 30.80 21.58 16.34
CA ILE A 531 32.06 21.16 16.96
C ILE A 531 32.37 22.06 18.16
N GLU A 532 32.14 23.37 18.06
CA GLU A 532 32.29 24.31 19.19
C GLU A 532 31.30 24.01 20.30
N LEU A 533 30.07 23.61 19.96
CA LEU A 533 29.10 23.15 20.93
C LEU A 533 29.60 21.92 21.70
N VAL A 534 30.18 20.92 21.01
CA VAL A 534 30.73 19.73 21.66
C VAL A 534 31.82 20.09 22.63
N HIS A 535 32.77 20.96 22.24
CA HIS A 535 33.81 21.47 23.14
C HIS A 535 33.22 22.15 24.38
N ALA A 536 32.21 23.00 24.20
CA ALA A 536 31.54 23.70 25.29
C ALA A 536 30.83 22.71 26.24
N LEU A 537 30.06 21.75 25.71
CA LEU A 537 29.38 20.74 26.50
C LEU A 537 30.34 19.88 27.31
N ARG A 538 31.46 19.44 26.73
CA ARG A 538 32.51 18.67 27.43
C ARG A 538 33.22 19.52 28.48
N GLY A 539 33.46 20.80 28.14
CA GLY A 539 34.03 21.77 29.11
C GLY A 539 33.09 22.07 30.29
N ASP A 540 31.80 22.08 30.06
CA ASP A 540 30.74 22.25 31.09
C ASP A 540 30.48 20.95 31.88
N GLY A 541 31.20 19.84 31.58
CA GLY A 541 31.11 18.58 32.33
C GLY A 541 30.00 17.63 31.86
N PHE A 542 29.44 17.82 30.66
CA PHE A 542 28.45 16.89 30.09
C PHE A 542 29.09 15.52 29.83
N THR A 543 28.57 14.47 30.46
CA THR A 543 29.06 13.08 30.37
C THR A 543 28.21 12.18 29.51
N GLY A 544 27.02 12.65 29.06
CA GLY A 544 26.13 11.91 28.18
C GLY A 544 26.76 11.69 26.80
N ALA A 545 26.18 10.77 26.02
CA ALA A 545 26.66 10.47 24.68
C ALA A 545 26.46 11.64 23.71
N ILE A 546 27.46 11.94 22.88
CA ILE A 546 27.37 12.93 21.81
C ILE A 546 27.59 12.26 20.46
N ILE A 547 26.58 12.31 19.60
CA ILE A 547 26.60 11.77 18.24
C ILE A 547 26.57 12.95 17.27
N MET A 548 27.65 13.12 16.48
CA MET A 548 27.69 14.15 15.44
C MET A 548 27.10 13.65 14.15
N ILE A 549 26.36 14.52 13.47
CA ILE A 549 25.80 14.29 12.13
C ILE A 549 26.43 15.29 11.16
N SER A 550 26.82 14.87 9.95
CA SER A 550 27.37 15.80 8.96
C SER A 550 27.18 15.33 7.53
N GLY A 551 26.96 16.27 6.63
CA GLY A 551 27.07 16.08 5.17
C GLY A 551 28.52 16.00 4.69
N ASP A 552 29.47 16.51 5.46
CA ASP A 552 30.91 16.45 5.14
C ASP A 552 31.50 15.09 5.55
N ARG A 553 32.06 14.39 4.57
CA ARG A 553 32.67 13.05 4.74
C ARG A 553 34.20 13.11 4.73
N THR A 554 34.77 14.29 4.80
CA THR A 554 36.23 14.42 4.77
C THR A 554 36.86 13.87 6.06
N ARG A 555 38.01 13.25 5.92
CA ARG A 555 38.78 12.73 7.05
C ARG A 555 39.12 13.82 8.05
N GLY A 556 39.28 15.07 7.60
CA GLY A 556 39.59 16.22 8.44
C GLY A 556 38.46 16.49 9.46
N THR A 557 37.23 16.68 8.96
CA THR A 557 36.04 16.95 9.80
C THR A 557 35.79 15.85 10.84
N VAL A 558 35.94 14.58 10.44
CA VAL A 558 35.78 13.46 11.36
C VAL A 558 36.82 13.48 12.48
N VAL A 559 38.09 13.79 12.16
CA VAL A 559 39.19 13.91 13.13
C VAL A 559 38.95 15.07 14.10
N GLU A 560 38.48 16.23 13.61
CA GLU A 560 38.12 17.38 14.45
C GLU A 560 36.98 17.06 15.42
N CYS A 561 35.93 16.37 14.94
CA CYS A 561 34.83 15.92 15.79
C CYS A 561 35.33 14.97 16.91
N ILE A 562 36.20 14.01 16.57
CA ILE A 562 36.79 13.08 17.56
C ILE A 562 37.61 13.84 18.59
N GLN A 563 38.43 14.81 18.16
CA GLN A 563 39.24 15.65 19.06
C GLN A 563 38.36 16.53 19.98
N ALA A 564 37.18 16.94 19.50
CA ALA A 564 36.22 17.67 20.31
C ALA A 564 35.57 16.82 21.43
N GLY A 565 35.66 15.49 21.35
CA GLY A 565 35.16 14.57 22.39
C GLY A 565 33.79 13.97 22.10
N ILE A 566 33.47 13.67 20.84
CA ILE A 566 32.26 12.92 20.46
C ILE A 566 32.41 11.44 20.78
N ASP A 567 31.27 10.75 20.96
CA ASP A 567 31.22 9.30 21.18
C ASP A 567 30.94 8.53 19.89
N ASP A 568 30.28 9.18 18.91
CA ASP A 568 30.01 8.56 17.62
C ASP A 568 29.78 9.62 16.52
N TYR A 569 29.85 9.19 15.25
CA TYR A 569 29.68 10.04 14.07
C TYR A 569 28.80 9.39 13.03
N LEU A 570 27.93 10.17 12.36
CA LEU A 570 27.00 9.68 11.34
C LEU A 570 27.01 10.62 10.11
N ALA A 571 27.39 10.08 8.96
CA ALA A 571 27.45 10.85 7.72
C ALA A 571 26.08 10.94 7.04
N LYS A 572 25.63 12.16 6.67
CA LYS A 572 24.43 12.38 5.83
C LYS A 572 24.71 11.96 4.38
N PRO A 573 23.77 11.30 3.64
CA PRO A 573 22.49 10.80 4.14
C PRO A 573 22.65 9.53 4.97
N PHE A 574 21.82 9.36 6.01
CA PHE A 574 21.82 8.20 6.89
C PHE A 574 20.39 7.72 7.16
N SER A 575 20.26 6.45 7.52
CA SER A 575 18.98 5.87 7.93
C SER A 575 18.74 6.06 9.44
N ILE A 576 17.48 6.13 9.85
CA ILE A 576 17.10 6.17 11.26
C ILE A 576 17.56 4.92 12.01
N SER A 577 17.56 3.75 11.36
CA SER A 577 18.11 2.52 11.91
C SER A 577 19.59 2.65 12.30
N SER A 578 20.40 3.33 11.47
CA SER A 578 21.80 3.59 11.77
C SER A 578 21.95 4.52 12.97
N LEU A 579 21.12 5.56 13.08
CA LEU A 579 21.14 6.47 14.24
C LEU A 579 20.69 5.75 15.52
N HIS A 580 19.62 4.96 15.47
CA HIS A 580 19.12 4.20 16.60
C HIS A 580 20.13 3.16 17.09
N ALA A 581 20.81 2.46 16.17
CA ALA A 581 21.87 1.51 16.54
C ALA A 581 23.00 2.19 17.33
N LYS A 582 23.38 3.43 16.94
CA LYS A 582 24.37 4.21 17.67
C LYS A 582 23.86 4.68 19.03
N LEU A 583 22.61 5.13 19.15
CA LEU A 583 22.02 5.48 20.45
C LEU A 583 21.96 4.27 21.38
N ARG A 584 21.53 3.11 20.91
CA ARG A 584 21.50 1.84 21.71
C ARG A 584 22.89 1.43 22.20
N LYS A 585 23.94 1.74 21.45
CA LYS A 585 25.32 1.46 21.88
C LYS A 585 25.69 2.26 23.14
N HIS A 586 25.18 3.48 23.28
CA HIS A 586 25.59 4.42 24.32
C HIS A 586 24.57 4.59 25.45
N LEU A 587 23.27 4.33 25.22
CA LEU A 587 22.20 4.45 26.21
C LEU A 587 21.84 3.09 26.80
N VAL A 588 22.05 2.93 28.12
CA VAL A 588 21.80 1.67 28.85
C VAL A 588 20.31 1.37 28.91
N GLU A 589 19.46 2.39 29.03
CA GLU A 589 17.99 2.30 29.09
C GLU A 589 17.40 1.71 27.81
N LEU A 590 18.02 1.95 26.68
CA LEU A 590 17.63 1.36 25.40
C LEU A 590 18.11 -0.08 25.21
N ARG A 591 19.04 -0.56 26.07
CA ARG A 591 19.54 -1.95 26.03
C ARG A 591 18.68 -2.90 26.86
N ALA A 592 18.04 -2.38 27.93
CA ALA A 592 17.31 -3.19 28.90
C ALA A 592 15.85 -3.48 28.47
N GLY A 593 15.30 -2.76 27.50
CA GLY A 593 13.98 -3.04 26.96
C GLY A 593 14.07 -4.02 25.80
N ASP A 594 13.31 -5.13 25.84
CA ASP A 594 12.96 -5.99 24.70
C ASP A 594 12.08 -5.23 23.68
N VAL A 595 12.49 -4.01 23.32
CA VAL A 595 11.93 -3.32 22.17
C VAL A 595 12.57 -3.97 20.96
N ALA A 596 11.84 -4.87 20.30
CA ALA A 596 12.19 -5.38 18.99
C ALA A 596 12.67 -4.20 18.14
N GLU A 597 13.80 -4.36 17.44
CA GLU A 597 14.33 -3.29 16.58
C GLU A 597 13.19 -2.71 15.75
N PRO A 598 12.85 -1.42 15.89
CA PRO A 598 11.81 -0.84 15.09
C PRO A 598 12.26 -0.95 13.62
N ALA A 599 11.42 -1.53 12.78
CA ALA A 599 11.65 -1.48 11.34
C ALA A 599 11.51 -0.04 10.90
N PHE A 600 12.65 0.57 10.63
CA PHE A 600 12.71 1.92 10.11
C PHE A 600 12.39 1.89 8.63
N ASP A 601 11.41 2.68 8.18
CA ASP A 601 11.40 3.14 6.80
C ASP A 601 12.79 3.76 6.56
N GLU A 602 13.45 3.42 5.46
CA GLU A 602 14.73 4.03 5.07
C GLU A 602 14.51 5.50 4.68
N ILE A 603 14.09 6.33 5.63
CA ILE A 603 14.13 7.77 5.47
C ILE A 603 15.60 8.17 5.57
N LEU A 604 16.20 8.42 4.42
CA LEU A 604 17.53 8.99 4.34
C LEU A 604 17.45 10.46 4.74
N ILE A 605 18.04 10.80 5.88
CA ILE A 605 18.09 12.18 6.38
C ILE A 605 19.34 12.86 5.80
N GLY A 606 19.14 14.03 5.13
CA GLY A 606 20.22 14.89 4.62
C GLY A 606 20.69 14.58 3.19
N GLY A 607 19.88 13.90 2.35
CA GLY A 607 20.00 13.95 0.90
C GLY A 607 19.46 15.28 0.37
N ALA A 608 20.05 15.85 -0.70
CA ALA A 608 19.52 17.02 -1.36
C ALA A 608 18.08 16.75 -1.83
N GLU A 609 17.16 17.63 -1.39
CA GLU A 609 15.72 17.63 -1.69
C GLU A 609 14.89 16.51 -1.04
N LEU A 610 14.33 16.83 0.14
CA LEU A 610 13.08 16.20 0.59
C LEU A 610 11.96 16.67 -0.35
N PRO A 611 11.18 15.80 -0.99
CA PRO A 611 9.99 16.24 -1.71
C PRO A 611 8.99 16.79 -0.69
N VAL A 612 8.58 18.06 -0.92
CA VAL A 612 7.51 18.76 -0.23
C VAL A 612 6.17 18.10 -0.47
#